data_271b5ef13d089496be6a0478243bb9c1
#
_entry.id   271b5ef13d089496be6a0478243bb9c1
#
_cell.length_a   1.000
_cell.length_b   1.000
_cell.length_c   1.000
_cell.angle_alpha   90.00
_cell.angle_beta   90.00
_cell.angle_gamma   90.00
#
_symmetry.space_group_name_H-M   'P 1'
#
loop_
_entity.id
_entity.type
_entity.pdbx_description
1 polymer ?
#
loop_
_entity_poly.entity_id
_entity_poly.type
_entity_poly.pdbx_seq_one_letter_code
_entity_poly.pdbx_strand_id
1 'polypeptide(L)' 'MKIRGFRVELGEIEAALCDQADIGAAAVIVKAIDEVDQLIAYLVTDSGQPANVAALRAGLRERLPPYMVP' A
#
# COMPACT_ATOMS: atom_id res chain seq x y z
N MET A 1 -1.16 14.44 1.52
CA MET A 1 -2.34 14.20 0.71
C MET A 1 -3.50 13.79 1.60
N LYS A 2 -4.70 14.23 1.30
CA LYS A 2 -5.89 13.87 2.09
C LYS A 2 -6.78 12.90 1.31
N ILE A 3 -7.18 11.80 1.94
CA ILE A 3 -8.09 10.81 1.37
C ILE A 3 -9.21 10.62 2.37
N ARG A 4 -10.45 10.82 1.95
CA ARG A 4 -11.64 10.69 2.80
C ARG A 4 -11.52 11.51 4.10
N GLY A 5 -10.87 12.68 4.04
CA GLY A 5 -10.66 13.54 5.19
C GLY A 5 -9.46 13.16 6.07
N PHE A 6 -8.77 12.06 5.78
CA PHE A 6 -7.58 11.64 6.52
C PHE A 6 -6.32 12.09 5.78
N ARG A 7 -5.33 12.54 6.54
CA ARG A 7 -4.02 12.84 5.99
C ARG A 7 -3.28 11.53 5.72
N VAL A 8 -2.83 11.34 4.48
CA VAL A 8 -2.14 10.14 4.05
C VAL A 8 -0.79 10.51 3.44
N GLU A 9 0.26 9.84 3.89
CA GLU A 9 1.62 9.99 3.36
C GLU A 9 1.94 8.77 2.50
N LEU A 10 1.92 8.94 1.17
CA LEU A 10 2.14 7.84 0.23
C LEU A 10 3.53 7.22 0.37
N GLY A 11 4.55 8.05 0.65
CA GLY A 11 5.91 7.56 0.86
C GLY A 11 6.03 6.65 2.07
N GLU A 12 5.26 6.90 3.12
CA GLU A 12 5.24 6.05 4.31
C GLU A 12 4.66 4.68 4.00
N ILE A 13 3.60 4.65 3.19
CA ILE A 13 3.00 3.39 2.74
C ILE A 13 3.98 2.61 1.88
N GLU A 14 4.65 3.28 0.94
CA GLU A 14 5.65 2.65 0.08
C GLU A 14 6.80 2.06 0.90
N ALA A 15 7.30 2.79 1.90
CA ALA A 15 8.34 2.30 2.78
C ALA A 15 7.90 1.07 3.58
N ALA A 16 6.67 1.10 4.10
CA ALA A 16 6.12 -0.04 4.83
C ALA A 16 5.97 -1.28 3.94
N LEU A 17 5.58 -1.09 2.68
CA LEU A 17 5.48 -2.18 1.72
C LEU A 17 6.87 -2.76 1.40
N CYS A 18 7.86 -1.91 1.18
CA CYS A 18 9.22 -2.37 0.87
C CYS A 18 9.89 -3.11 2.03
N ASP A 19 9.41 -2.91 3.26
CA ASP A 19 9.90 -3.65 4.42
C ASP A 19 9.29 -5.05 4.53
N GLN A 20 8.27 -5.36 3.74
CA GLN A 20 7.68 -6.69 3.74
C GLN A 20 8.58 -7.66 2.98
N ALA A 21 8.50 -8.96 3.35
CA ALA A 21 9.27 -10.00 2.70
C ALA A 21 8.92 -10.08 1.20
N ASP A 22 9.94 -10.28 0.37
CA ASP A 22 9.81 -10.48 -1.08
C ASP A 22 9.37 -9.23 -1.86
N ILE A 23 9.28 -8.06 -1.26
CA ILE A 23 8.94 -6.83 -1.98
C ILE A 23 10.20 -6.05 -2.32
N GLY A 24 10.55 -6.03 -3.60
CA GLY A 24 11.73 -5.31 -4.09
C GLY A 24 11.46 -3.85 -4.42
N ALA A 25 10.25 -3.53 -4.84
CA ALA A 25 9.84 -2.16 -5.15
C ALA A 25 8.34 -2.00 -4.96
N ALA A 26 7.93 -0.80 -4.58
CA ALA A 26 6.52 -0.47 -4.42
C ALA A 26 6.26 0.98 -4.84
N ALA A 27 5.13 1.21 -5.49
CA ALA A 27 4.63 2.54 -5.82
C ALA A 27 3.17 2.62 -5.40
N VAL A 28 2.80 3.68 -4.71
CA VAL A 28 1.43 3.89 -4.26
C VAL A 28 0.86 5.13 -4.90
N ILE A 29 -0.31 4.99 -5.51
CA ILE A 29 -1.03 6.12 -6.12
C ILE A 29 -2.42 6.22 -5.54
N VAL A 30 -3.03 7.38 -5.74
CA VAL A 30 -4.45 7.58 -5.45
C VAL A 30 -5.20 7.61 -6.77
N LYS A 31 -6.26 6.83 -6.86
CA LYS A 31 -7.10 6.80 -8.05
C LYS A 31 -8.56 6.90 -7.63
N ALA A 32 -9.31 7.77 -8.31
CA ALA A 32 -10.76 7.86 -8.09
C ALA A 32 -11.44 6.72 -8.86
N ILE A 33 -12.18 5.89 -8.12
CA ILE A 33 -12.99 4.81 -8.68
C ILE A 33 -14.41 5.04 -8.18
N ASP A 34 -15.35 5.22 -9.11
CA ASP A 34 -16.76 5.54 -8.78
C ASP A 34 -16.86 6.75 -7.82
N GLU A 35 -16.07 7.79 -8.12
CA GLU A 35 -16.02 9.05 -7.33
C GLU A 35 -15.47 8.88 -5.91
N VAL A 36 -14.87 7.74 -5.61
CA VAL A 36 -14.23 7.48 -4.32
C VAL A 36 -12.72 7.35 -4.50
N ASP A 37 -11.95 8.14 -3.77
CA ASP A 37 -10.50 8.05 -3.80
C ASP A 37 -10.04 6.76 -3.15
N GLN A 38 -9.20 6.01 -3.88
CA GLN A 38 -8.67 4.74 -3.40
C GLN A 38 -7.16 4.71 -3.54
N LEU A 39 -6.51 4.05 -2.58
CA LEU A 39 -5.08 3.81 -2.62
C LEU A 39 -4.81 2.53 -3.42
N ILE A 40 -3.93 2.64 -4.41
CA ILE A 40 -3.54 1.50 -5.23
C ILE A 40 -2.04 1.34 -5.15
N ALA A 41 -1.60 0.15 -4.80
CA ALA A 41 -0.18 -0.18 -4.73
C ALA A 41 0.22 -1.05 -5.91
N TYR A 42 1.31 -0.66 -6.57
CA TYR A 42 1.97 -1.48 -7.59
C TYR A 42 3.23 -2.06 -6.97
N LEU A 43 3.38 -3.38 -7.06
CA LEU A 43 4.46 -4.08 -6.38
C LEU A 43 5.31 -4.87 -7.37
N VAL A 44 6.62 -4.90 -7.08
CA VAL A 44 7.55 -5.80 -7.76
C VAL A 44 8.12 -6.73 -6.68
N THR A 45 7.95 -8.02 -6.87
CA THR A 45 8.51 -9.02 -5.96
C THR A 45 9.92 -9.40 -6.36
N ASP A 46 10.78 -9.69 -5.38
CA ASP A 46 12.13 -10.15 -5.64
C ASP A 46 12.16 -11.55 -6.28
N SER A 47 11.20 -12.40 -5.90
CA SER A 47 11.11 -13.77 -6.40
C SER A 47 10.53 -13.88 -7.81
N GLY A 48 9.86 -12.83 -8.30
CA GLY A 48 9.10 -12.89 -9.55
C GLY A 48 7.76 -13.61 -9.42
N GLN A 49 7.41 -14.09 -8.23
CA GLN A 49 6.13 -14.72 -7.95
C GLN A 49 5.07 -13.69 -7.58
N PRO A 50 3.78 -13.98 -7.78
CA PRO A 50 2.72 -13.05 -7.34
C PRO A 50 2.81 -12.78 -5.84
N ALA A 51 2.58 -11.52 -5.45
CA ALA A 51 2.59 -11.13 -4.05
C ALA A 51 1.41 -11.75 -3.29
N ASN A 52 1.66 -12.17 -2.05
CA ASN A 52 0.59 -12.61 -1.15
C ASN A 52 -0.09 -11.38 -0.55
N VAL A 53 -1.17 -10.92 -1.16
CA VAL A 53 -1.86 -9.70 -0.78
C VAL A 53 -2.41 -9.77 0.65
N ALA A 54 -2.95 -10.91 1.05
CA ALA A 54 -3.50 -11.07 2.40
C ALA A 54 -2.41 -10.91 3.48
N ALA A 55 -1.24 -11.52 3.26
CA ALA A 55 -0.11 -11.40 4.18
C ALA A 55 0.43 -9.98 4.23
N LEU A 56 0.52 -9.31 3.07
CA LEU A 56 0.97 -7.92 2.99
C LEU A 56 0.03 -6.98 3.75
N ARG A 57 -1.27 -7.13 3.56
CA ARG A 57 -2.25 -6.31 4.28
C ARG A 57 -2.20 -6.54 5.79
N ALA A 58 -2.03 -7.78 6.22
CA ALA A 58 -1.89 -8.09 7.64
C ALA A 58 -0.66 -7.40 8.25
N GLY A 59 0.47 -7.44 7.54
CA GLY A 59 1.69 -6.76 7.98
C GLY A 59 1.53 -5.24 8.02
N LEU A 60 0.86 -4.67 7.03
CA LEU A 60 0.61 -3.22 7.00
C LEU A 60 -0.31 -2.76 8.12
N ARG A 61 -1.32 -3.56 8.48
CA ARG A 61 -2.25 -3.23 9.57
C ARG A 61 -1.56 -3.14 10.94
N GLU A 62 -0.44 -3.82 11.10
CA GLU A 62 0.36 -3.72 12.32
C GLU A 62 1.15 -2.41 12.41
N ARG A 63 1.38 -1.76 11.27
CA ARG A 63 2.23 -0.56 11.17
C ARG A 63 1.45 0.70 10.83
N LEU A 64 0.36 0.57 10.10
CA LEU A 64 -0.38 1.70 9.54
C LEU A 64 -1.84 1.67 9.99
N PRO A 65 -2.47 2.86 10.12
CA PRO A 65 -3.92 2.92 10.34
C PRO A 65 -4.67 2.26 9.18
N PRO A 66 -5.88 1.72 9.42
CA PRO A 66 -6.64 1.04 8.36
C PRO A 66 -6.87 1.88 7.10
N TYR A 67 -7.05 3.20 7.24
CA TYR A 67 -7.27 4.08 6.08
C TYR A 67 -6.02 4.26 5.21
N MET A 68 -4.84 3.84 5.66
CA MET A 68 -3.59 3.88 4.91
C MET A 68 -3.22 2.54 4.27
N VAL A 69 -4.03 1.50 4.46
CA VAL A 69 -3.78 0.18 3.84
C VAL A 69 -4.42 0.16 2.46
N PRO A 70 -3.59 0.00 1.38
CA PRO A 70 -4.09 -0.03 0.00
C PRO A 70 -4.98 -1.21 -0.31
#